data_6ab35672742a3a6f9a409465763a192d
#
_entry.id   6ab35672742a3a6f9a409465763a192d
#
_cell.length_a   1.000
_cell.length_b   1.000
_cell.length_c   1.000
_cell.angle_alpha   90.00
_cell.angle_beta   90.00
_cell.angle_gamma   90.00
#
_symmetry.space_group_name_H-M   'P 1'
#
loop_
_entity.id
_entity.type
_entity.pdbx_description
1 polymer ?
#
loop_
_entity_poly.entity_id
_entity_poly.type
_entity_poly.pdbx_seq_one_letter_code
_entity_poly.pdbx_strand_id
1 'polypeptide(L)'
;CHVRDGVAVVRFQMDLEKAIANGETLYETDIETMLKKRRAEMPGYFEDSFSTIAAYGTNAAMMHYHAEGDVNSKIEPKGFLLVDNGGQYDCGTTDITRTYTVGPLTDNERRYYTYVLQSHIDMARAVFLDYCTGFALDTFARGPVWAHQINYRCGTGHGVGFISGVHEGPQSLRPNNPIIFKPGMTITDENELECIDLGDNQYGHWLGFAPLTLVPIDTTPVLVDELSRDQITWLNNYHAHVYEMLSPRLTEDEKVWL
;
A
#
# COMPACT_ATOMS: atom_id res chain seq x y z
N CYS A 1 5.21 14.00 4.71
CA CYS A 1 4.47 13.10 5.60
C CYS A 1 4.88 11.63 5.39
N HIS A 2 4.97 11.09 4.18
CA HIS A 2 5.27 9.68 3.91
C HIS A 2 6.55 9.14 4.56
N VAL A 3 7.59 9.96 4.70
CA VAL A 3 8.81 9.56 5.43
C VAL A 3 8.54 9.40 6.93
N ARG A 4 7.74 10.29 7.52
CA ARG A 4 7.39 10.21 8.95
C ARG A 4 6.49 9.01 9.20
N ASP A 5 5.47 8.84 8.37
CA ASP A 5 4.54 7.72 8.49
C ASP A 5 5.23 6.38 8.18
N GLY A 6 6.13 6.34 7.20
CA GLY A 6 6.94 5.16 6.90
C GLY A 6 7.75 4.68 8.11
N VAL A 7 8.37 5.61 8.86
CA VAL A 7 9.07 5.27 10.12
C VAL A 7 8.11 4.70 11.16
N ALA A 8 6.92 5.30 11.32
CA ALA A 8 5.91 4.81 12.26
C ALA A 8 5.44 3.39 11.91
N VAL A 9 5.16 3.16 10.61
CA VAL A 9 4.69 1.86 10.13
C VAL A 9 5.79 0.79 10.20
N VAL A 10 7.05 1.11 9.91
CA VAL A 10 8.19 0.19 10.09
C VAL A 10 8.29 -0.24 11.56
N ARG A 11 8.22 0.70 12.50
CA ARG A 11 8.22 0.39 13.94
C ARG A 11 7.03 -0.46 14.36
N PHE A 12 5.87 -0.18 13.79
CA PHE A 12 4.69 -1.02 14.00
C PHE A 12 4.90 -2.44 13.48
N GLN A 13 5.48 -2.62 12.28
CA GLN A 13 5.78 -3.95 11.72
C GLN A 13 6.71 -4.74 12.64
N MET A 14 7.77 -4.10 13.15
CA MET A 14 8.68 -4.73 14.12
C MET A 14 7.95 -5.16 15.40
N ASP A 15 7.05 -4.32 15.91
CA ASP A 15 6.25 -4.65 17.10
C ASP A 15 5.31 -5.84 16.82
N LEU A 16 4.65 -5.86 15.67
CA LEU A 16 3.76 -6.93 15.24
C LEU A 16 4.50 -8.26 15.12
N GLU A 17 5.63 -8.29 14.41
CA GLU A 17 6.45 -9.49 14.27
C GLU A 17 6.94 -10.01 15.62
N LYS A 18 7.39 -9.12 16.50
CA LYS A 18 7.82 -9.46 17.84
C LYS A 18 6.69 -10.06 18.68
N ALA A 19 5.50 -9.46 18.64
CA ALA A 19 4.34 -9.96 19.37
C ALA A 19 3.92 -11.36 18.89
N ILE A 20 3.90 -11.58 17.55
CA ILE A 20 3.63 -12.89 16.95
C ILE A 20 4.69 -13.90 17.36
N ALA A 21 5.97 -13.56 17.28
CA ALA A 21 7.07 -14.45 17.66
C ALA A 21 7.05 -14.84 19.14
N ASN A 22 6.60 -13.93 20.01
CA ASN A 22 6.42 -14.19 21.45
C ASN A 22 5.15 -14.99 21.77
N GLY A 23 4.28 -15.26 20.78
CA GLY A 23 3.01 -15.96 20.98
C GLY A 23 1.98 -15.10 21.73
N GLU A 24 2.06 -13.78 21.61
CA GLU A 24 1.10 -12.86 22.21
C GLU A 24 -0.28 -13.04 21.56
N THR A 25 -1.33 -12.90 22.36
CA THR A 25 -2.69 -12.90 21.82
C THR A 25 -3.01 -11.53 21.32
N LEU A 26 -3.23 -11.39 20.00
CA LEU A 26 -3.61 -10.16 19.33
C LEU A 26 -4.99 -10.29 18.70
N TYR A 27 -5.73 -9.19 18.71
CA TYR A 27 -6.98 -9.01 18.00
C TYR A 27 -6.85 -7.88 16.97
N GLU A 28 -7.75 -7.82 16.01
CA GLU A 28 -7.74 -6.79 14.96
C GLU A 28 -7.73 -5.34 15.55
N THR A 29 -8.46 -5.11 16.64
CA THR A 29 -8.48 -3.81 17.34
C THR A 29 -7.14 -3.45 18.02
N ASP A 30 -6.31 -4.43 18.37
CA ASP A 30 -4.98 -4.15 18.92
C ASP A 30 -4.05 -3.53 17.87
N ILE A 31 -4.25 -3.88 16.59
CA ILE A 31 -3.47 -3.36 15.47
C ILE A 31 -3.64 -1.85 15.33
N GLU A 32 -4.88 -1.36 15.38
CA GLU A 32 -5.16 0.09 15.39
C GLU A 32 -4.44 0.79 16.55
N THR A 33 -4.51 0.22 17.76
CA THR A 33 -3.85 0.76 18.94
C THR A 33 -2.32 0.81 18.78
N MET A 34 -1.72 -0.24 18.21
CA MET A 34 -0.28 -0.30 17.95
C MET A 34 0.16 0.76 16.94
N LEU A 35 -0.59 0.94 15.85
CA LEU A 35 -0.32 1.97 14.83
C LEU A 35 -0.43 3.38 15.40
N LYS A 36 -1.54 3.70 16.08
CA LYS A 36 -1.75 5.00 16.73
C LYS A 36 -0.62 5.36 17.68
N LYS A 37 -0.14 4.39 18.46
CA LYS A 37 1.00 4.59 19.36
C LYS A 37 2.24 5.02 18.59
N ARG A 38 2.57 4.35 17.47
CA ARG A 38 3.77 4.66 16.69
C ARG A 38 3.65 5.98 15.92
N ARG A 39 2.47 6.30 15.40
CA ARG A 39 2.20 7.60 14.77
C ARG A 39 2.27 8.76 15.74
N ALA A 40 1.78 8.57 16.96
CA ALA A 40 1.86 9.60 18.03
C ALA A 40 3.31 9.98 18.39
N GLU A 41 4.30 9.15 18.09
CA GLU A 41 5.72 9.45 18.27
C GLU A 41 6.26 10.37 17.15
N MET A 42 5.53 10.52 16.03
CA MET A 42 6.01 11.25 14.86
C MET A 42 5.70 12.75 14.93
N PRO A 43 6.66 13.61 14.59
CA PRO A 43 6.42 15.05 14.59
C PRO A 43 5.35 15.42 13.55
N GLY A 44 4.44 16.32 13.93
CA GLY A 44 3.40 16.83 13.05
C GLY A 44 2.21 15.89 12.80
N TYR A 45 2.19 14.69 13.36
CA TYR A 45 1.00 13.84 13.39
C TYR A 45 -0.02 14.40 14.38
N PHE A 46 -1.31 14.38 14.01
CA PHE A 46 -2.38 14.83 14.90
C PHE A 46 -3.60 13.90 14.95
N GLU A 47 -3.88 13.13 13.92
CA GLU A 47 -4.94 12.12 13.94
C GLU A 47 -4.76 11.09 12.80
N ASP A 48 -5.50 9.99 12.83
CA ASP A 48 -5.58 9.07 11.70
C ASP A 48 -6.37 9.72 10.56
N SER A 49 -5.98 9.46 9.31
CA SER A 49 -6.69 9.98 8.13
C SER A 49 -8.05 9.31 7.91
N PHE A 50 -8.19 8.09 8.44
CA PHE A 50 -9.43 7.31 8.54
C PHE A 50 -9.26 6.24 9.62
N SER A 51 -10.37 5.60 10.02
CA SER A 51 -10.32 4.49 10.98
C SER A 51 -9.55 3.32 10.40
N THR A 52 -8.53 2.86 11.09
CA THR A 52 -7.70 1.73 10.64
C THR A 52 -8.56 0.50 10.34
N ILE A 53 -8.35 -0.08 9.17
CA ILE A 53 -8.92 -1.36 8.77
C ILE A 53 -7.86 -2.42 9.03
N ALA A 54 -7.99 -3.16 10.13
CA ALA A 54 -7.19 -4.35 10.38
C ALA A 54 -8.07 -5.56 10.15
N ALA A 55 -7.80 -6.33 9.12
CA ALA A 55 -8.68 -7.39 8.67
C ALA A 55 -7.91 -8.71 8.56
N TYR A 56 -8.23 -9.65 9.45
CA TYR A 56 -7.59 -10.96 9.47
C TYR A 56 -8.39 -11.98 8.65
N GLY A 57 -7.69 -12.72 7.81
CA GLY A 57 -8.27 -13.81 7.03
C GLY A 57 -9.43 -13.36 6.15
N THR A 58 -10.62 -13.95 6.32
CA THR A 58 -11.81 -13.68 5.49
C THR A 58 -12.38 -12.26 5.64
N ASN A 59 -12.08 -11.56 6.74
CA ASN A 59 -12.53 -10.20 6.96
C ASN A 59 -11.92 -9.23 5.93
N ALA A 60 -10.73 -9.54 5.42
CA ALA A 60 -10.06 -8.76 4.37
C ALA A 60 -10.81 -8.74 3.01
N ALA A 61 -11.83 -9.59 2.84
CA ALA A 61 -12.69 -9.54 1.65
C ALA A 61 -13.74 -8.41 1.69
N MET A 62 -13.90 -7.77 2.84
CA MET A 62 -14.84 -6.66 3.03
C MET A 62 -14.09 -5.33 2.95
N MET A 63 -14.36 -4.53 1.89
CA MET A 63 -13.72 -3.23 1.68
C MET A 63 -13.90 -2.29 2.87
N HIS A 64 -14.15 -1.70 3.47
CA HIS A 64 -14.41 -0.87 4.65
C HIS A 64 -14.77 -1.70 5.88
N TYR A 65 -14.07 -2.84 6.06
CA TYR A 65 -14.20 -3.64 7.28
C TYR A 65 -13.81 -2.80 8.50
N HIS A 66 -14.57 -2.94 9.58
CA HIS A 66 -14.24 -2.32 10.86
C HIS A 66 -14.43 -3.33 11.98
N ALA A 67 -13.35 -3.58 12.72
CA ALA A 67 -13.38 -4.45 13.89
C ALA A 67 -13.95 -3.66 15.08
N GLU A 68 -15.12 -4.07 15.59
CA GLU A 68 -15.78 -3.44 16.72
C GLU A 68 -16.57 -4.46 17.53
N GLY A 69 -16.54 -4.35 18.86
CA GLY A 69 -17.33 -5.18 19.77
C GLY A 69 -17.11 -6.68 19.56
N ASP A 70 -18.18 -7.40 19.22
CA ASP A 70 -18.13 -8.85 18.94
C ASP A 70 -17.57 -9.19 17.54
N VAL A 71 -17.44 -8.18 16.65
CA VAL A 71 -16.83 -8.30 15.33
C VAL A 71 -15.36 -7.92 15.44
N ASN A 72 -14.54 -8.79 16.00
CA ASN A 72 -13.14 -8.55 16.30
C ASN A 72 -12.39 -9.89 16.34
N SER A 73 -11.78 -10.27 15.24
CA SER A 73 -11.13 -11.57 15.14
C SER A 73 -9.80 -11.60 15.88
N LYS A 74 -9.55 -12.72 16.54
CA LYS A 74 -8.22 -13.05 17.02
C LYS A 74 -7.31 -13.34 15.84
N ILE A 75 -6.10 -12.78 15.85
CA ILE A 75 -5.08 -13.05 14.85
C ILE A 75 -4.39 -14.35 15.23
N GLU A 76 -4.66 -15.40 14.45
CA GLU A 76 -3.99 -16.69 14.64
C GLU A 76 -2.65 -16.68 13.89
N PRO A 77 -1.63 -17.45 14.34
CA PRO A 77 -0.31 -17.49 13.69
C PRO A 77 -0.34 -18.29 12.36
N LYS A 78 -1.14 -17.84 11.42
CA LYS A 78 -1.30 -18.40 10.06
C LYS A 78 -1.99 -17.42 9.14
N GLY A 79 -1.71 -17.51 7.82
CA GLY A 79 -2.42 -16.71 6.81
C GLY A 79 -1.97 -15.24 6.78
N PHE A 80 -2.88 -14.38 6.40
CA PHE A 80 -2.63 -12.95 6.19
C PHE A 80 -3.41 -12.07 7.15
N LEU A 81 -2.79 -10.94 7.50
CA LEU A 81 -3.42 -9.77 8.10
C LEU A 81 -3.29 -8.60 7.11
N LEU A 82 -4.42 -8.12 6.59
CA LEU A 82 -4.48 -6.88 5.82
C LEU A 82 -4.63 -5.71 6.79
N VAL A 83 -3.81 -4.67 6.60
CA VAL A 83 -3.89 -3.44 7.40
C VAL A 83 -3.91 -2.25 6.44
N ASP A 84 -5.07 -1.59 6.39
CA ASP A 84 -5.28 -0.37 5.65
C ASP A 84 -5.42 0.79 6.63
N ASN A 85 -4.58 1.81 6.48
CA ASN A 85 -4.35 2.80 7.52
C ASN A 85 -3.70 4.06 6.97
N GLY A 86 -3.85 5.17 7.67
CA GLY A 86 -3.21 6.42 7.29
C GLY A 86 -3.18 7.44 8.40
N GLY A 87 -2.45 8.53 8.22
CA GLY A 87 -2.31 9.60 9.20
C GLY A 87 -2.42 10.98 8.59
N GLN A 88 -2.98 11.89 9.37
CA GLN A 88 -2.97 13.33 9.09
C GLN A 88 -1.74 13.96 9.72
N TYR A 89 -0.95 14.64 8.90
CA TYR A 89 0.26 15.34 9.31
C TYR A 89 0.17 16.82 8.93
N ASP A 90 0.96 17.66 9.57
CA ASP A 90 1.09 19.09 9.27
C ASP A 90 1.56 19.38 7.82
N CYS A 91 2.04 18.36 7.12
CA CYS A 91 2.62 18.47 5.77
C CYS A 91 1.96 17.52 4.74
N GLY A 92 0.93 16.80 5.09
CA GLY A 92 0.23 15.88 4.17
C GLY A 92 -0.62 14.85 4.86
N THR A 93 -1.37 14.12 4.07
CA THR A 93 -2.21 12.98 4.47
C THR A 93 -1.60 11.73 3.89
N THR A 94 -1.68 10.59 4.59
CA THR A 94 -1.25 9.29 4.08
C THR A 94 -2.40 8.31 4.02
N ASP A 95 -2.31 7.40 3.05
CA ASP A 95 -3.21 6.28 2.82
C ASP A 95 -2.37 5.07 2.41
N ILE A 96 -2.32 4.04 3.25
CA ILE A 96 -1.36 2.94 3.12
C ILE A 96 -2.03 1.61 3.42
N THR A 97 -2.10 0.72 2.45
CA THR A 97 -2.47 -0.67 2.68
C THR A 97 -1.25 -1.59 2.58
N ARG A 98 -1.13 -2.50 3.53
CA ARG A 98 -0.18 -3.63 3.50
C ARG A 98 -0.86 -4.91 3.96
N THR A 99 -0.47 -6.01 3.31
CA THR A 99 -0.87 -7.36 3.72
C THR A 99 0.34 -8.07 4.29
N TYR A 100 0.28 -8.42 5.56
CA TYR A 100 1.35 -9.03 6.33
C TYR A 100 1.14 -10.53 6.45
N THR A 101 2.22 -11.29 6.29
CA THR A 101 2.26 -12.73 6.60
C THR A 101 2.36 -12.91 8.12
N VAL A 102 1.35 -13.53 8.72
CA VAL A 102 1.34 -13.77 10.18
C VAL A 102 1.59 -15.25 10.55
N GLY A 103 2.00 -16.06 9.59
CA GLY A 103 2.37 -17.45 9.78
C GLY A 103 2.31 -18.26 8.48
N PRO A 104 2.23 -19.60 8.53
CA PRO A 104 2.22 -20.43 7.34
C PRO A 104 1.08 -20.08 6.37
N LEU A 105 1.39 -20.06 5.08
CA LEU A 105 0.50 -19.75 3.99
C LEU A 105 0.21 -20.99 3.14
N THR A 106 -0.98 -21.04 2.56
CA THR A 106 -1.33 -21.99 1.50
C THR A 106 -0.73 -21.56 0.16
N ASP A 107 -0.61 -22.48 -0.79
CA ASP A 107 -0.15 -22.18 -2.15
C ASP A 107 -1.07 -21.17 -2.87
N ASN A 108 -2.39 -21.21 -2.59
CA ASN A 108 -3.33 -20.27 -3.18
C ASN A 108 -3.16 -18.86 -2.62
N GLU A 109 -2.92 -18.70 -1.31
CA GLU A 109 -2.65 -17.40 -0.70
C GLU A 109 -1.40 -16.77 -1.31
N ARG A 110 -0.30 -17.54 -1.43
CA ARG A 110 0.92 -17.07 -2.07
C ARG A 110 0.70 -16.66 -3.53
N ARG A 111 -0.05 -17.48 -4.28
CA ARG A 111 -0.35 -17.22 -5.69
C ARG A 111 -1.16 -15.93 -5.86
N TYR A 112 -2.25 -15.77 -5.12
CA TYR A 112 -3.09 -14.57 -5.22
C TYR A 112 -2.36 -13.31 -4.75
N TYR A 113 -1.56 -13.40 -3.69
CA TYR A 113 -0.71 -12.29 -3.27
C TYR A 113 0.24 -11.86 -4.39
N THR A 114 0.90 -12.83 -5.03
CA THR A 114 1.83 -12.55 -6.14
C THR A 114 1.11 -11.88 -7.31
N TYR A 115 -0.08 -12.31 -7.68
CA TYR A 115 -0.85 -11.69 -8.78
C TYR A 115 -1.27 -10.25 -8.45
N VAL A 116 -1.66 -9.98 -7.21
CA VAL A 116 -1.97 -8.62 -6.77
C VAL A 116 -0.70 -7.76 -6.73
N LEU A 117 0.43 -8.31 -6.29
CA LEU A 117 1.71 -7.61 -6.35
C LEU A 117 2.12 -7.26 -7.79
N GLN A 118 1.93 -8.16 -8.76
CA GLN A 118 2.14 -7.87 -10.18
C GLN A 118 1.27 -6.70 -10.65
N SER A 119 -0.02 -6.68 -10.24
CA SER A 119 -0.96 -5.61 -10.55
C SER A 119 -0.48 -4.26 -10.03
N HIS A 120 -0.06 -4.22 -8.76
CA HIS A 120 0.48 -3.02 -8.13
C HIS A 120 1.76 -2.53 -8.85
N ILE A 121 2.71 -3.43 -9.10
CA ILE A 121 3.97 -3.06 -9.76
C ILE A 121 3.71 -2.54 -11.18
N ASP A 122 2.85 -3.20 -11.96
CA ASP A 122 2.58 -2.79 -13.33
C ASP A 122 1.85 -1.45 -13.39
N MET A 123 0.99 -1.15 -12.42
CA MET A 123 0.39 0.18 -12.28
C MET A 123 1.43 1.23 -11.86
N ALA A 124 2.22 0.97 -10.84
CA ALA A 124 3.21 1.92 -10.31
C ALA A 124 4.32 2.26 -11.33
N ARG A 125 4.62 1.36 -12.26
CA ARG A 125 5.62 1.56 -13.33
C ARG A 125 5.03 2.02 -14.66
N ALA A 126 3.72 2.29 -14.71
CA ALA A 126 3.07 2.69 -15.95
C ALA A 126 3.67 3.98 -16.53
N VAL A 127 3.92 3.96 -17.84
CA VAL A 127 4.28 5.13 -18.63
C VAL A 127 3.19 5.34 -19.65
N PHE A 128 2.65 6.55 -19.73
CA PHE A 128 1.46 6.86 -20.52
C PHE A 128 1.47 8.29 -21.09
N LEU A 129 0.62 8.52 -22.07
CA LEU A 129 0.48 9.84 -22.70
C LEU A 129 -0.38 10.77 -21.83
N ASP A 130 -0.12 12.07 -21.92
CA ASP A 130 -0.73 13.14 -21.11
C ASP A 130 -2.25 13.31 -21.28
N TYR A 131 -2.87 12.59 -22.20
CA TYR A 131 -4.32 12.51 -22.38
C TYR A 131 -4.97 11.24 -21.83
N CYS A 132 -4.20 10.37 -21.16
CA CYS A 132 -4.74 9.15 -20.58
C CYS A 132 -5.66 9.43 -19.39
N THR A 133 -6.75 8.70 -19.34
CA THR A 133 -7.77 8.81 -18.31
C THR A 133 -7.60 7.71 -17.25
N GLY A 134 -8.20 7.91 -16.07
CA GLY A 134 -8.23 6.90 -15.02
C GLY A 134 -8.83 5.57 -15.49
N PHE A 135 -9.80 5.60 -16.41
CA PHE A 135 -10.32 4.39 -17.06
C PHE A 135 -9.25 3.60 -17.85
N ALA A 136 -8.43 4.29 -18.63
CA ALA A 136 -7.40 3.64 -19.42
C ALA A 136 -6.28 3.07 -18.50
N LEU A 137 -5.90 3.83 -17.48
CA LEU A 137 -4.85 3.45 -16.55
C LEU A 137 -5.24 2.30 -15.61
N ASP A 138 -6.51 2.20 -15.19
CA ASP A 138 -7.05 1.09 -14.39
C ASP A 138 -6.73 -0.28 -15.00
N THR A 139 -6.57 -0.36 -16.32
CA THR A 139 -6.22 -1.59 -17.03
C THR A 139 -4.82 -2.10 -16.71
N PHE A 140 -3.87 -1.24 -16.34
CA PHE A 140 -2.53 -1.67 -15.94
C PHE A 140 -2.58 -2.51 -14.67
N ALA A 141 -3.40 -2.10 -13.69
CA ALA A 141 -3.59 -2.86 -12.46
C ALA A 141 -4.45 -4.13 -12.68
N ARG A 142 -5.50 -4.06 -13.51
CA ARG A 142 -6.38 -5.23 -13.73
C ARG A 142 -5.79 -6.28 -14.66
N GLY A 143 -4.92 -5.89 -15.59
CA GLY A 143 -4.35 -6.78 -16.59
C GLY A 143 -3.73 -8.05 -16.02
N PRO A 144 -2.81 -7.98 -15.04
CA PRO A 144 -2.20 -9.15 -14.42
C PRO A 144 -3.21 -10.14 -13.81
N VAL A 145 -4.20 -9.66 -13.04
CA VAL A 145 -5.22 -10.54 -12.45
C VAL A 145 -6.19 -11.08 -13.49
N TRP A 146 -6.55 -10.31 -14.53
CA TRP A 146 -7.40 -10.78 -15.62
C TRP A 146 -6.72 -11.86 -16.47
N ALA A 147 -5.40 -11.84 -16.60
CA ALA A 147 -4.65 -12.89 -17.28
C ALA A 147 -4.88 -14.28 -16.64
N HIS A 148 -5.22 -14.32 -15.37
CA HIS A 148 -5.56 -15.52 -14.61
C HIS A 148 -7.07 -15.73 -14.45
N GLN A 149 -7.91 -14.97 -15.17
CA GLN A 149 -9.37 -15.00 -15.07
C GLN A 149 -9.91 -14.68 -13.65
N ILE A 150 -9.17 -13.85 -12.93
CA ILE A 150 -9.50 -13.37 -11.60
C ILE A 150 -9.85 -11.88 -11.71
N ASN A 151 -10.68 -11.39 -10.78
CA ASN A 151 -11.04 -9.99 -10.72
C ASN A 151 -11.29 -9.58 -9.26
N TYR A 152 -10.95 -8.34 -8.92
CA TYR A 152 -11.41 -7.70 -7.70
C TYR A 152 -12.59 -6.76 -8.01
N ARG A 153 -13.51 -6.62 -7.04
CA ARG A 153 -14.81 -5.95 -7.24
C ARG A 153 -14.85 -4.51 -6.72
N CYS A 154 -13.70 -3.93 -6.45
CA CYS A 154 -13.54 -2.55 -6.00
C CYS A 154 -12.91 -1.66 -7.09
N GLY A 155 -12.84 -0.35 -6.84
CA GLY A 155 -11.94 0.54 -7.56
C GLY A 155 -10.50 0.16 -7.30
N THR A 156 -9.61 0.46 -8.24
CA THR A 156 -8.17 0.24 -8.07
C THR A 156 -7.56 1.33 -7.20
N GLY A 157 -8.05 2.57 -7.29
CA GLY A 157 -7.50 3.65 -6.52
C GLY A 157 -8.28 4.97 -6.69
N HIS A 158 -7.90 5.94 -5.87
CA HIS A 158 -8.55 7.26 -5.76
C HIS A 158 -7.52 8.34 -5.46
N GLY A 159 -7.88 9.60 -5.69
CA GLY A 159 -7.07 10.74 -5.24
C GLY A 159 -7.06 10.85 -3.71
N VAL A 160 -5.99 11.40 -3.17
CA VAL A 160 -5.82 11.62 -1.72
C VAL A 160 -5.87 13.10 -1.41
N GLY A 161 -6.69 13.48 -0.43
CA GLY A 161 -6.83 14.85 0.03
C GLY A 161 -5.75 15.27 1.02
N PHE A 162 -5.64 16.58 1.26
CA PHE A 162 -4.76 17.16 2.27
C PHE A 162 -5.58 17.71 3.44
N ILE A 163 -5.42 17.11 4.62
CA ILE A 163 -6.20 17.50 5.84
C ILE A 163 -7.71 17.54 5.54
N SER A 164 -8.19 16.59 4.75
CA SER A 164 -9.60 16.42 4.38
C SER A 164 -9.93 14.93 4.31
N GLY A 165 -11.03 14.57 3.67
CA GLY A 165 -11.31 13.17 3.40
C GLY A 165 -10.19 12.51 2.61
N VAL A 166 -9.77 11.32 3.00
CA VAL A 166 -8.71 10.57 2.30
C VAL A 166 -9.09 10.32 0.84
N HIS A 167 -10.36 10.06 0.56
CA HIS A 167 -10.89 9.95 -0.80
C HIS A 167 -11.19 11.34 -1.37
N GLU A 168 -10.27 11.92 -2.12
CA GLU A 168 -10.46 13.20 -2.80
C GLU A 168 -10.19 13.09 -4.30
N GLY A 169 -11.23 13.40 -5.09
CA GLY A 169 -11.17 13.41 -6.54
C GLY A 169 -10.73 14.75 -7.13
N PRO A 170 -10.85 14.92 -8.46
CA PRO A 170 -11.70 14.15 -9.38
C PRO A 170 -11.08 12.86 -9.97
N GLN A 171 -9.75 12.67 -9.86
CA GLN A 171 -9.07 11.50 -10.43
C GLN A 171 -9.36 10.22 -9.60
N SER A 172 -9.46 9.11 -10.29
CA SER A 172 -9.51 7.77 -9.70
C SER A 172 -9.18 6.72 -10.76
N LEU A 173 -8.67 5.58 -10.32
CA LEU A 173 -8.46 4.39 -11.15
C LEU A 173 -9.70 3.50 -11.05
N ARG A 174 -10.61 3.66 -12.00
CA ARG A 174 -11.90 2.95 -12.04
C ARG A 174 -12.37 2.76 -13.48
N PRO A 175 -13.17 1.69 -13.76
CA PRO A 175 -13.63 1.35 -15.12
C PRO A 175 -14.45 2.41 -15.86
N ASN A 176 -14.72 3.56 -15.31
CA ASN A 176 -15.54 4.61 -15.95
C ASN A 176 -15.13 6.03 -15.56
N ASN A 177 -13.92 6.23 -15.04
CA ASN A 177 -13.43 7.58 -14.74
C ASN A 177 -12.81 8.24 -15.96
N PRO A 178 -13.40 9.34 -16.50
CA PRO A 178 -12.92 10.02 -17.70
C PRO A 178 -11.89 11.12 -17.41
N ILE A 179 -11.45 11.26 -16.17
CA ILE A 179 -10.51 12.33 -15.79
C ILE A 179 -9.13 12.01 -16.34
N ILE A 180 -8.56 12.98 -17.03
CA ILE A 180 -7.20 12.95 -17.56
C ILE A 180 -6.23 13.23 -16.42
N PHE A 181 -5.22 12.39 -16.27
CA PHE A 181 -4.16 12.59 -15.27
C PHE A 181 -3.23 13.76 -15.66
N LYS A 182 -2.73 14.44 -14.64
CA LYS A 182 -1.77 15.55 -14.79
C LYS A 182 -0.67 15.45 -13.74
N PRO A 183 0.55 15.95 -14.04
CA PRO A 183 1.63 16.02 -13.05
C PRO A 183 1.18 16.71 -11.76
N GLY A 184 1.62 16.17 -10.62
CA GLY A 184 1.24 16.63 -9.28
C GLY A 184 -0.09 16.05 -8.75
N MET A 185 -0.83 15.27 -9.53
CA MET A 185 -1.97 14.51 -9.00
C MET A 185 -1.47 13.31 -8.20
N THR A 186 -1.99 13.15 -6.99
CA THR A 186 -1.79 11.95 -6.17
C THR A 186 -2.89 10.94 -6.45
N ILE A 187 -2.56 9.67 -6.36
CA ILE A 187 -3.49 8.56 -6.60
C ILE A 187 -3.09 7.38 -5.72
N THR A 188 -4.06 6.67 -5.14
CA THR A 188 -3.78 5.37 -4.54
C THR A 188 -3.81 4.27 -5.59
N ASP A 189 -3.05 3.24 -5.36
CA ASP A 189 -3.11 1.90 -5.92
C ASP A 189 -2.87 0.96 -4.74
N GLU A 190 -3.65 1.18 -3.68
CA GLU A 190 -3.46 0.74 -2.29
C GLU A 190 -2.07 1.12 -1.71
N ASN A 191 -1.38 2.00 -2.42
CA ASN A 191 -0.19 2.77 -2.07
C ASN A 191 -0.26 4.09 -2.81
N GLU A 192 0.12 5.17 -2.17
CA GLU A 192 0.10 6.46 -2.83
C GLU A 192 1.22 6.61 -3.85
N LEU A 193 0.82 7.11 -5.01
CA LEU A 193 1.67 7.44 -6.15
C LEU A 193 1.44 8.91 -6.52
N GLU A 194 2.47 9.58 -7.00
CA GLU A 194 2.38 10.89 -7.64
C GLU A 194 2.52 10.75 -9.15
N CYS A 195 1.63 11.37 -9.90
CA CYS A 195 1.77 11.51 -11.35
C CYS A 195 2.89 12.50 -11.66
N ILE A 196 3.90 12.06 -12.38
CA ILE A 196 5.11 12.85 -12.72
C ILE A 196 5.22 13.09 -14.22
N ASP A 197 5.86 14.21 -14.57
CA ASP A 197 6.20 14.58 -15.95
C ASP A 197 7.49 13.88 -16.38
N LEU A 198 7.43 13.14 -17.49
CA LEU A 198 8.59 12.47 -18.10
C LEU A 198 9.08 13.19 -19.36
N GLY A 199 8.40 14.27 -19.78
CA GLY A 199 8.79 15.13 -20.90
C GLY A 199 8.30 14.68 -22.26
N ASP A 200 8.77 15.39 -23.29
CA ASP A 200 8.36 15.23 -24.67
C ASP A 200 9.31 14.34 -25.49
N ASN A 201 8.74 13.64 -26.44
CA ASN A 201 9.48 13.06 -27.57
C ASN A 201 8.68 13.18 -28.88
N GLN A 202 9.18 12.59 -29.97
CA GLN A 202 8.51 12.66 -31.29
C GLN A 202 7.10 12.03 -31.34
N TYR A 203 6.69 11.27 -30.30
CA TYR A 203 5.41 10.59 -30.21
C TYR A 203 4.41 11.26 -29.28
N GLY A 204 4.85 12.24 -28.48
CA GLY A 204 3.97 13.01 -27.59
C GLY A 204 4.63 13.38 -26.27
N HIS A 205 3.79 13.90 -25.35
CA HIS A 205 4.12 14.20 -23.98
C HIS A 205 3.81 13.02 -23.06
N TRP A 206 4.79 12.63 -22.24
CA TRP A 206 4.72 11.40 -21.45
C TRP A 206 4.67 11.67 -19.96
N LEU A 207 3.86 10.90 -19.28
CA LEU A 207 3.70 10.90 -17.84
C LEU A 207 4.01 9.50 -17.28
N GLY A 208 4.25 9.45 -15.97
CA GLY A 208 4.45 8.21 -15.23
C GLY A 208 4.05 8.38 -13.78
N PHE A 209 4.40 7.42 -12.93
CA PHE A 209 4.16 7.48 -11.50
C PHE A 209 5.46 7.34 -10.71
N ALA A 210 5.51 8.06 -9.58
CA ALA A 210 6.54 7.94 -8.56
C ALA A 210 5.90 7.51 -7.24
N PRO A 211 6.42 6.47 -6.55
CA PRO A 211 5.91 6.06 -5.25
C PRO A 211 6.08 7.15 -4.19
N LEU A 212 5.00 7.49 -3.49
CA LEU A 212 5.01 8.35 -2.30
C LEU A 212 5.03 7.51 -1.02
N THR A 213 4.32 6.39 -0.99
CA THR A 213 4.32 5.47 0.14
C THR A 213 5.70 4.83 0.34
N LEU A 214 6.26 4.99 1.53
CA LEU A 214 7.59 4.50 1.92
C LEU A 214 7.48 3.43 3.01
N VAL A 215 6.86 2.30 2.69
CA VAL A 215 6.67 1.16 3.60
C VAL A 215 7.08 -0.11 2.85
N PRO A 216 7.91 -0.99 3.44
CA PRO A 216 8.31 -2.22 2.77
C PRO A 216 7.11 -3.10 2.42
N ILE A 217 7.21 -3.79 1.29
CA ILE A 217 6.25 -4.81 0.86
C ILE A 217 6.73 -6.16 1.40
N ASP A 218 5.84 -6.92 2.03
CA ASP A 218 6.19 -8.27 2.51
C ASP A 218 6.53 -9.19 1.32
N THR A 219 7.77 -9.64 1.25
CA THR A 219 8.25 -10.53 0.19
C THR A 219 8.13 -12.02 0.53
N THR A 220 7.77 -12.36 1.78
CA THR A 220 7.61 -13.74 2.25
C THR A 220 6.67 -14.58 1.39
N PRO A 221 5.49 -14.06 0.97
CA PRO A 221 4.54 -14.83 0.16
C PRO A 221 4.88 -14.89 -1.32
N VAL A 222 5.83 -14.09 -1.80
CA VAL A 222 6.08 -13.89 -3.24
C VAL A 222 6.60 -15.15 -3.90
N LEU A 223 5.95 -15.55 -5.00
CA LEU A 223 6.42 -16.56 -5.94
C LEU A 223 7.32 -15.90 -6.98
N VAL A 224 8.62 -15.83 -6.71
CA VAL A 224 9.58 -15.06 -7.51
C VAL A 224 9.60 -15.51 -8.98
N ASP A 225 9.40 -16.80 -9.24
CA ASP A 225 9.37 -17.36 -10.58
C ASP A 225 8.16 -16.90 -11.42
N GLU A 226 7.13 -16.36 -10.77
CA GLU A 226 5.95 -15.78 -11.42
C GLU A 226 6.17 -14.29 -11.80
N LEU A 227 7.23 -13.65 -11.27
CA LEU A 227 7.53 -12.25 -11.58
C LEU A 227 8.42 -12.13 -12.83
N SER A 228 8.15 -11.13 -13.65
CA SER A 228 9.06 -10.74 -14.73
C SER A 228 10.35 -10.09 -14.14
N ARG A 229 11.40 -10.05 -14.94
CA ARG A 229 12.66 -9.38 -14.55
C ARG A 229 12.44 -7.90 -14.23
N ASP A 230 11.56 -7.24 -14.97
CA ASP A 230 11.25 -5.82 -14.76
C ASP A 230 10.50 -5.61 -13.44
N GLN A 231 9.57 -6.51 -13.09
CA GLN A 231 8.86 -6.47 -11.81
C GLN A 231 9.81 -6.71 -10.64
N ILE A 232 10.72 -7.68 -10.74
CA ILE A 232 11.77 -7.92 -9.74
C ILE A 232 12.67 -6.69 -9.59
N THR A 233 13.08 -6.08 -10.69
CA THR A 233 13.93 -4.89 -10.68
C THR A 233 13.21 -3.72 -10.01
N TRP A 234 11.93 -3.50 -10.34
CA TRP A 234 11.13 -2.45 -9.72
C TRP A 234 11.00 -2.67 -8.21
N LEU A 235 10.66 -3.89 -7.78
CA LEU A 235 10.49 -4.23 -6.35
C LEU A 235 11.80 -4.00 -5.55
N ASN A 236 12.93 -4.44 -6.09
CA ASN A 236 14.23 -4.22 -5.46
C ASN A 236 14.58 -2.73 -5.39
N ASN A 237 14.33 -1.97 -6.44
CA ASN A 237 14.57 -0.51 -6.45
C ASN A 237 13.64 0.21 -5.46
N TYR A 238 12.39 -0.22 -5.36
CA TYR A 238 11.45 0.31 -4.39
C TYR A 238 11.95 0.10 -2.95
N HIS A 239 12.36 -1.12 -2.59
CA HIS A 239 12.91 -1.40 -1.26
C HIS A 239 14.21 -0.64 -0.99
N ALA A 240 15.10 -0.52 -1.99
CA ALA A 240 16.31 0.29 -1.85
C ALA A 240 15.96 1.77 -1.59
N HIS A 241 14.95 2.30 -2.28
CA HIS A 241 14.46 3.67 -2.06
C HIS A 241 13.83 3.84 -0.67
N VAL A 242 13.01 2.89 -0.22
CA VAL A 242 12.46 2.89 1.14
C VAL A 242 13.59 2.93 2.17
N TYR A 243 14.61 2.08 2.02
CA TYR A 243 15.76 2.06 2.91
C TYR A 243 16.53 3.40 2.89
N GLU A 244 16.81 3.95 1.73
CA GLU A 244 17.50 5.24 1.57
C GLU A 244 16.76 6.36 2.31
N MET A 245 15.44 6.41 2.17
CA MET A 245 14.61 7.48 2.72
C MET A 245 14.39 7.36 4.22
N LEU A 246 14.24 6.14 4.74
CA LEU A 246 13.90 5.90 6.14
C LEU A 246 15.11 5.72 7.05
N SER A 247 16.18 5.07 6.57
CA SER A 247 17.36 4.72 7.40
C SER A 247 17.97 5.90 8.16
N PRO A 248 18.02 7.16 7.65
CA PRO A 248 18.54 8.28 8.42
C PRO A 248 17.75 8.63 9.69
N ARG A 249 16.53 8.07 9.85
CA ARG A 249 15.60 8.33 10.95
C ARG A 249 15.38 7.12 11.84
N LEU A 250 16.04 6.02 11.53
CA LEU A 250 15.95 4.74 12.23
C LEU A 250 17.17 4.53 13.12
N THR A 251 17.00 3.79 14.21
CA THR A 251 18.10 3.27 15.03
C THR A 251 18.86 2.17 14.27
N GLU A 252 20.05 1.79 14.75
CA GLU A 252 20.82 0.74 14.08
C GLU A 252 20.07 -0.61 14.02
N ASP A 253 19.36 -0.97 15.08
CA ASP A 253 18.57 -2.22 15.10
C ASP A 253 17.39 -2.15 14.12
N GLU A 254 16.72 -0.98 14.01
CA GLU A 254 15.65 -0.77 13.04
C GLU A 254 16.16 -0.80 11.59
N LYS A 255 17.38 -0.28 11.33
CA LYS A 255 18.03 -0.36 10.00
C LYS A 255 18.39 -1.80 9.61
N VAL A 256 18.81 -2.60 10.56
CA VAL A 256 19.14 -4.01 10.31
C VAL A 256 17.87 -4.83 10.01
N TRP A 257 16.76 -4.46 10.64
CA TRP A 257 15.48 -5.11 10.39
C TRP A 257 14.92 -4.72 9.02
N LEU A 258 14.97 -3.42 8.63
CA LEU A 258 14.51 -2.90 7.35
C LEU A 258 15.38 -3.39 6.20
#